data_438b106bace4a160a213aad2f574992a
#
_entry.id   438b106bace4a160a213aad2f574992a
#
_cell.length_a   1.000
_cell.length_b   1.000
_cell.length_c   1.000
_cell.angle_alpha   90.00
_cell.angle_beta   90.00
_cell.angle_gamma   90.00
#
_symmetry.space_group_name_H-M   'P 1'
#
loop_
_entity.id
_entity.type
_entity.pdbx_description
1 polymer ?
#
loop_
_entity_poly.entity_id
_entity_poly.type
_entity_poly.pdbx_seq_one_letter_code
_entity_poly.pdbx_strand_id
1 'polypeptide(L)'
;MKREQNRRQNDYAALKRKIFTRILIAAGCAVVAVVVFRMLAYGRMADWLVNTFTDIFRIDWDSASKIYHFAIRNYLELLFAVAIIVLVVVGFRLVIKSFTIYLDEIAEGIDRLNGDQDVEIKLSPELGAIENRLRNLQQTLLRRQQQSRQSEQRRNDLVIYSAHDIRTPLTSALGYLILLDGNPEMPAEERKKYTGIALAKTRELDSMINELFEITRYNLHDIALDMLPVDLYSLLLQMREEHYPQLQGGNKTLRLDVDEDTVVYGDAEKLARAFNNLLKNAIAYSRPDSAITVSARQSEESVTVFFQNQCDPIPQDQLDRIFDPFVRMKGSSAADAAGAGLGLAITKEILELHGGTIRAENTDGGVRFTMTLPTRPKENH
;
A
#
# COMPACT_ATOMS: atom_id res chain seq x y z
N MET A 1 -21.00 11.92 -1.36
CA MET A 1 -20.71 13.31 -0.95
C MET A 1 -21.68 13.89 0.09
N LYS A 2 -23.01 14.02 -0.12
CA LYS A 2 -23.94 14.59 0.90
C LYS A 2 -24.01 13.82 2.24
N ARG A 3 -23.91 12.49 2.25
CA ARG A 3 -23.93 11.68 3.48
C ARG A 3 -22.63 11.84 4.31
N GLU A 4 -21.49 12.04 3.66
CA GLU A 4 -20.23 12.31 4.36
C GLU A 4 -20.15 13.72 4.92
N GLN A 5 -20.69 14.71 4.23
CA GLN A 5 -20.79 16.09 4.76
C GLN A 5 -21.68 16.17 6.00
N ASN A 6 -22.84 15.47 6.01
CA ASN A 6 -23.71 15.41 7.20
C ASN A 6 -23.04 14.66 8.38
N ARG A 7 -22.25 13.62 8.11
CA ARG A 7 -21.48 12.93 9.15
C ARG A 7 -20.41 13.84 9.75
N ARG A 8 -19.69 14.59 8.91
CA ARG A 8 -18.67 15.56 9.34
C ARG A 8 -19.24 16.70 10.21
N GLN A 9 -20.45 17.17 9.92
CA GLN A 9 -21.12 18.20 10.75
C GLN A 9 -21.53 17.67 12.14
N ASN A 10 -21.92 16.40 12.24
CA ASN A 10 -22.29 15.79 13.52
C ASN A 10 -21.07 15.42 14.41
N ASP A 11 -19.90 15.12 13.82
CA ASP A 11 -18.72 14.67 14.55
C ASP A 11 -18.19 15.70 15.57
N TYR A 12 -18.33 16.99 15.26
CA TYR A 12 -17.91 18.08 16.18
C TYR A 12 -19.05 18.64 17.03
N ALA A 13 -20.29 18.15 16.84
CA ALA A 13 -21.45 18.68 17.56
C ALA A 13 -21.34 18.45 19.06
N ALA A 14 -20.78 17.31 19.49
CA ALA A 14 -20.59 17.00 20.91
C ALA A 14 -19.59 17.95 21.58
N LEU A 15 -18.43 18.17 20.94
CA LEU A 15 -17.41 19.10 21.42
C LEU A 15 -17.95 20.53 21.49
N LYS A 16 -18.59 20.99 20.39
CA LYS A 16 -19.20 22.33 20.31
C LYS A 16 -20.25 22.54 21.40
N ARG A 17 -21.14 21.54 21.61
CA ARG A 17 -22.19 21.59 22.63
C ARG A 17 -21.58 21.68 24.05
N LYS A 18 -20.52 20.89 24.35
CA LYS A 18 -19.89 20.89 25.67
C LYS A 18 -19.19 22.22 25.99
N ILE A 19 -18.47 22.78 25.02
CA ILE A 19 -17.83 24.11 25.16
C ILE A 19 -18.92 25.17 25.34
N PHE A 20 -19.95 25.17 24.50
CA PHE A 20 -21.06 26.14 24.60
C PHE A 20 -21.79 26.04 25.92
N THR A 21 -22.08 24.82 26.40
CA THR A 21 -22.76 24.62 27.71
C THR A 21 -21.90 25.13 28.87
N ARG A 22 -20.58 24.91 28.87
CA ARG A 22 -19.68 25.45 29.89
C ARG A 22 -19.63 26.97 29.90
N ILE A 23 -19.60 27.60 28.71
CA ILE A 23 -19.68 29.06 28.57
C ILE A 23 -21.00 29.58 29.12
N LEU A 24 -22.13 28.93 28.75
CA LEU A 24 -23.46 29.32 29.19
C LEU A 24 -23.62 29.21 30.72
N ILE A 25 -23.11 28.12 31.31
CA ILE A 25 -23.13 27.93 32.79
C ILE A 25 -22.29 29.00 33.48
N ALA A 26 -21.07 29.26 33.00
CA ALA A 26 -20.20 30.28 33.57
C ALA A 26 -20.85 31.68 33.49
N ALA A 27 -21.42 32.02 32.34
CA ALA A 27 -22.16 33.28 32.16
C ALA A 27 -23.40 33.35 33.06
N GLY A 28 -24.17 32.28 33.18
CA GLY A 28 -25.33 32.20 34.07
C GLY A 28 -24.96 32.36 35.53
N CYS A 29 -23.92 31.67 35.99
CA CYS A 29 -23.40 31.82 37.35
C CYS A 29 -22.92 33.25 37.66
N ALA A 30 -22.25 33.89 36.67
CA ALA A 30 -21.82 35.26 36.78
C ALA A 30 -23.01 36.24 36.95
N VAL A 31 -24.03 36.09 36.12
CA VAL A 31 -25.26 36.92 36.19
C VAL A 31 -25.96 36.71 37.55
N VAL A 32 -26.15 35.47 37.98
CA VAL A 32 -26.79 35.17 39.27
C VAL A 32 -25.98 35.75 40.41
N ALA A 33 -24.67 35.62 40.44
CA ALA A 33 -23.79 36.16 41.45
C ALA A 33 -23.94 37.71 41.55
N VAL A 34 -23.97 38.40 40.40
CA VAL A 34 -24.15 39.86 40.32
C VAL A 34 -25.54 40.26 40.84
N VAL A 35 -26.60 39.57 40.46
CA VAL A 35 -27.98 39.85 40.90
C VAL A 35 -28.11 39.65 42.42
N VAL A 36 -27.60 38.53 42.94
CA VAL A 36 -27.63 38.24 44.40
C VAL A 36 -26.85 39.29 45.18
N PHE A 37 -25.65 39.64 44.71
CA PHE A 37 -24.83 40.66 45.36
C PHE A 37 -25.52 42.04 45.32
N ARG A 38 -26.13 42.42 44.19
CA ARG A 38 -26.90 43.64 44.07
C ARG A 38 -28.09 43.67 45.04
N MET A 39 -28.83 42.57 45.14
CA MET A 39 -29.98 42.45 46.05
C MET A 39 -29.57 42.59 47.52
N LEU A 40 -28.42 42.00 47.89
CA LEU A 40 -27.85 42.12 49.24
C LEU A 40 -27.38 43.55 49.55
N ALA A 41 -26.67 44.17 48.57
CA ALA A 41 -26.06 45.49 48.76
C ALA A 41 -27.09 46.64 48.82
N TYR A 42 -28.20 46.55 48.11
CA TYR A 42 -29.25 47.55 48.11
C TYR A 42 -30.36 47.28 49.12
N GLY A 43 -30.37 46.14 49.83
CA GLY A 43 -31.37 45.76 50.83
C GLY A 43 -30.82 45.76 52.24
N ARG A 44 -30.99 44.64 52.93
CA ARG A 44 -30.64 44.42 54.32
C ARG A 44 -29.22 44.84 54.71
N MET A 45 -28.27 44.79 53.82
CA MET A 45 -26.89 45.15 54.09
C MET A 45 -26.68 46.64 54.13
N ALA A 46 -27.45 47.43 53.39
CA ALA A 46 -27.44 48.89 53.52
C ALA A 46 -27.94 49.33 54.84
N ASP A 47 -29.10 48.80 55.28
CA ASP A 47 -29.67 49.11 56.61
C ASP A 47 -28.76 48.69 57.79
N TRP A 48 -28.13 47.48 57.61
CA TRP A 48 -27.16 46.98 58.61
C TRP A 48 -25.92 47.86 58.70
N LEU A 49 -25.35 48.31 57.56
CA LEU A 49 -24.21 49.23 57.55
C LEU A 49 -24.52 50.58 58.17
N VAL A 50 -25.67 51.17 57.83
CA VAL A 50 -26.11 52.45 58.43
C VAL A 50 -26.27 52.30 59.92
N ASN A 51 -26.92 51.24 60.40
CA ASN A 51 -27.07 51.00 61.87
C ASN A 51 -25.70 50.78 62.56
N THR A 52 -24.77 50.02 61.89
CA THR A 52 -23.43 49.82 62.43
C THR A 52 -22.64 51.13 62.53
N PHE A 53 -22.76 52.03 61.53
CA PHE A 53 -22.16 53.35 61.61
C PHE A 53 -22.78 54.21 62.75
N THR A 54 -24.10 54.16 62.96
CA THR A 54 -24.81 54.81 64.07
C THR A 54 -24.26 54.30 65.36
N ASP A 55 -24.08 53.01 65.58
CA ASP A 55 -23.61 52.39 66.79
C ASP A 55 -22.12 52.68 67.10
N ILE A 56 -21.24 52.57 66.10
CA ILE A 56 -19.79 52.73 66.27
C ILE A 56 -19.42 54.22 66.47
N PHE A 57 -19.97 55.08 65.62
CA PHE A 57 -19.61 56.51 65.63
C PHE A 57 -20.50 57.40 66.52
N ARG A 58 -21.56 56.82 67.13
CA ARG A 58 -22.55 57.51 67.92
C ARG A 58 -23.15 58.76 67.28
N ILE A 59 -23.40 58.67 66.00
CA ILE A 59 -24.02 59.72 65.18
C ILE A 59 -25.49 59.39 64.97
N ASP A 60 -26.29 60.42 64.67
CA ASP A 60 -27.70 60.18 64.31
C ASP A 60 -27.87 59.45 63.00
N TRP A 61 -29.00 58.75 62.80
CA TRP A 61 -29.28 57.93 61.69
C TRP A 61 -29.21 58.69 60.33
N ASP A 62 -29.61 59.98 60.33
CA ASP A 62 -29.61 60.83 59.13
C ASP A 62 -28.16 61.16 58.69
N SER A 63 -27.26 61.40 59.61
CA SER A 63 -25.85 61.64 59.36
C SER A 63 -25.14 60.37 58.92
N ALA A 64 -25.42 59.19 59.49
CA ALA A 64 -24.91 57.91 59.13
C ALA A 64 -25.37 57.54 57.73
N SER A 65 -26.63 57.78 57.38
CA SER A 65 -27.20 57.53 56.05
C SER A 65 -26.55 58.40 54.95
N LYS A 66 -26.28 59.70 55.25
CA LYS A 66 -25.56 60.57 54.30
C LYS A 66 -24.14 60.11 54.05
N ILE A 67 -23.43 59.67 55.08
CA ILE A 67 -22.08 59.10 54.96
C ILE A 67 -22.12 57.79 54.09
N TYR A 68 -23.05 56.91 54.38
CA TYR A 68 -23.25 55.70 53.58
C TYR A 68 -23.51 56.03 52.10
N HIS A 69 -24.41 56.95 51.81
CA HIS A 69 -24.75 57.39 50.49
C HIS A 69 -23.54 57.98 49.72
N PHE A 70 -22.77 58.84 50.39
CA PHE A 70 -21.63 59.51 49.80
C PHE A 70 -20.42 58.59 49.61
N ALA A 71 -20.07 57.80 50.62
CA ALA A 71 -18.84 57.00 50.65
C ALA A 71 -18.97 55.63 50.02
N ILE A 72 -20.17 55.04 50.05
CA ILE A 72 -20.37 53.65 49.58
C ILE A 72 -21.30 53.58 48.40
N ARG A 73 -22.49 54.14 48.46
CA ARG A 73 -23.52 53.98 47.42
C ARG A 73 -23.10 54.54 46.07
N ASN A 74 -22.41 55.68 46.04
CA ASN A 74 -21.93 56.24 44.76
C ASN A 74 -20.88 55.41 44.06
N TYR A 75 -20.09 54.61 44.80
CA TYR A 75 -19.06 53.75 44.26
C TYR A 75 -19.54 52.30 44.01
N LEU A 76 -20.75 51.98 44.50
CA LEU A 76 -21.27 50.63 44.40
C LEU A 76 -21.46 50.17 42.95
N GLU A 77 -21.88 51.04 42.06
CA GLU A 77 -22.02 50.74 40.62
C GLU A 77 -20.66 50.49 39.94
N LEU A 78 -19.63 51.24 40.36
CA LEU A 78 -18.27 51.01 39.86
C LEU A 78 -17.73 49.65 40.34
N LEU A 79 -17.98 49.29 41.63
CA LEU A 79 -17.60 47.99 42.16
C LEU A 79 -18.31 46.83 41.45
N PHE A 80 -19.58 47.02 41.11
CA PHE A 80 -20.32 46.03 40.29
C PHE A 80 -19.70 45.88 38.90
N ALA A 81 -19.39 46.97 38.23
CA ALA A 81 -18.78 46.93 36.92
C ALA A 81 -17.43 46.18 36.96
N VAL A 82 -16.58 46.46 37.95
CA VAL A 82 -15.31 45.76 38.13
C VAL A 82 -15.52 44.28 38.46
N ALA A 83 -16.49 43.94 39.34
CA ALA A 83 -16.80 42.53 39.64
C ALA A 83 -17.25 41.73 38.39
N ILE A 84 -18.08 42.36 37.54
CA ILE A 84 -18.51 41.75 36.28
C ILE A 84 -17.30 41.51 35.36
N ILE A 85 -16.43 42.51 35.22
CA ILE A 85 -15.22 42.37 34.35
C ILE A 85 -14.33 41.24 34.87
N VAL A 86 -14.09 41.15 36.18
CA VAL A 86 -13.31 40.09 36.80
C VAL A 86 -13.93 38.71 36.52
N LEU A 87 -15.24 38.56 36.71
CA LEU A 87 -15.97 37.32 36.43
C LEU A 87 -15.87 36.90 34.96
N VAL A 88 -16.00 37.86 34.04
CA VAL A 88 -15.84 37.58 32.59
C VAL A 88 -14.42 37.13 32.26
N VAL A 89 -13.40 37.80 32.80
CA VAL A 89 -11.99 37.43 32.61
C VAL A 89 -11.69 36.04 33.14
N VAL A 90 -12.16 35.72 34.35
CA VAL A 90 -12.00 34.40 34.96
C VAL A 90 -12.71 33.33 34.12
N GLY A 91 -13.96 33.58 33.71
CA GLY A 91 -14.70 32.67 32.85
C GLY A 91 -14.00 32.42 31.52
N PHE A 92 -13.47 33.47 30.89
CA PHE A 92 -12.72 33.38 29.64
C PHE A 92 -11.42 32.56 29.80
N ARG A 93 -10.67 32.79 30.90
CA ARG A 93 -9.48 31.99 31.21
C ARG A 93 -9.79 30.50 31.39
N LEU A 94 -10.88 30.15 32.04
CA LEU A 94 -11.30 28.75 32.23
C LEU A 94 -11.64 28.07 30.87
N VAL A 95 -12.29 28.81 29.99
CA VAL A 95 -12.61 28.31 28.63
C VAL A 95 -11.34 28.09 27.83
N ILE A 96 -10.42 29.07 27.80
CA ILE A 96 -9.13 28.93 27.09
C ILE A 96 -8.35 27.73 27.64
N LYS A 97 -8.22 27.58 28.95
CA LYS A 97 -7.51 26.45 29.57
C LYS A 97 -8.11 25.10 29.12
N SER A 98 -9.45 25.00 29.07
CA SER A 98 -10.12 23.78 28.59
C SER A 98 -9.84 23.50 27.11
N PHE A 99 -9.72 24.54 26.29
CA PHE A 99 -9.41 24.41 24.88
C PHE A 99 -7.94 23.97 24.62
N THR A 100 -7.02 24.53 25.40
CA THR A 100 -5.59 24.18 25.30
C THR A 100 -5.36 22.70 25.58
N ILE A 101 -6.04 22.11 26.57
CA ILE A 101 -5.95 20.68 26.90
C ILE A 101 -6.31 19.83 25.68
N TYR A 102 -7.36 20.16 24.91
CA TYR A 102 -7.74 19.41 23.71
C TYR A 102 -6.72 19.57 22.59
N LEU A 103 -6.09 20.74 22.47
CA LEU A 103 -5.03 20.94 21.48
C LEU A 103 -3.78 20.12 21.82
N ASP A 104 -3.41 20.06 23.09
CA ASP A 104 -2.27 19.27 23.56
C ASP A 104 -2.52 17.76 23.32
N GLU A 105 -3.74 17.26 23.60
CA GLU A 105 -4.11 15.87 23.30
C GLU A 105 -3.99 15.55 21.78
N ILE A 106 -4.43 16.48 20.92
CA ILE A 106 -4.33 16.29 19.47
C ILE A 106 -2.85 16.31 19.03
N ALA A 107 -2.06 17.25 19.55
CA ALA A 107 -0.63 17.36 19.25
C ALA A 107 0.10 16.08 19.66
N GLU A 108 -0.14 15.57 20.88
CA GLU A 108 0.43 14.30 21.34
C GLU A 108 -0.02 13.12 20.48
N GLY A 109 -1.29 13.09 20.04
CA GLY A 109 -1.81 12.09 19.12
C GLY A 109 -1.10 12.11 17.75
N ILE A 110 -0.74 13.30 17.25
CA ILE A 110 0.03 13.47 16.02
C ILE A 110 1.50 13.04 16.21
N ASP A 111 2.11 13.41 17.34
CA ASP A 111 3.50 13.02 17.63
C ASP A 111 3.65 11.51 17.75
N ARG A 112 2.64 10.82 18.27
CA ARG A 112 2.59 9.35 18.31
C ARG A 112 2.50 8.70 16.93
N LEU A 113 1.98 9.40 15.89
CA LEU A 113 2.00 8.91 14.51
C LEU A 113 3.41 8.81 13.93
N ASN A 114 4.35 9.66 14.38
CA ASN A 114 5.74 9.68 13.92
C ASN A 114 6.62 8.65 14.65
N GLY A 115 6.12 8.04 15.73
CA GLY A 115 6.81 6.99 16.46
C GLY A 115 6.73 5.64 15.74
N ASP A 116 7.81 4.86 15.80
CA ASP A 116 7.93 3.53 15.17
C ASP A 116 7.12 2.43 15.91
N GLN A 117 6.27 2.80 16.88
CA GLN A 117 5.54 1.86 17.71
C GLN A 117 4.04 1.88 17.40
N ASP A 118 3.45 0.69 17.39
CA ASP A 118 2.00 0.44 17.30
C ASP A 118 1.31 0.87 18.63
N VAL A 119 1.41 2.16 18.95
CA VAL A 119 0.84 2.74 20.17
C VAL A 119 -0.61 3.12 19.90
N GLU A 120 -1.52 2.61 20.72
CA GLU A 120 -2.94 2.95 20.62
C GLU A 120 -3.16 4.46 20.89
N ILE A 121 -3.68 5.18 19.90
CA ILE A 121 -4.05 6.57 20.02
C ILE A 121 -5.39 6.61 20.76
N LYS A 122 -5.38 7.15 21.99
CA LYS A 122 -6.58 7.40 22.80
C LYS A 122 -6.68 8.88 23.07
N LEU A 123 -7.79 9.49 22.68
CA LEU A 123 -8.14 10.88 22.93
C LEU A 123 -9.41 10.95 23.80
N SER A 124 -9.70 12.13 24.34
CA SER A 124 -10.96 12.37 25.05
C SER A 124 -12.18 12.02 24.19
N PRO A 125 -13.27 11.53 24.78
CA PRO A 125 -14.47 11.09 24.04
C PRO A 125 -15.03 12.15 23.09
N GLU A 126 -14.81 13.43 23.39
CA GLU A 126 -15.22 14.56 22.57
C GLU A 126 -14.42 14.71 21.29
N LEU A 127 -13.22 14.12 21.24
CA LEU A 127 -12.31 14.09 20.09
C LEU A 127 -12.37 12.77 19.31
N GLY A 128 -13.35 11.91 19.57
CA GLY A 128 -13.47 10.59 18.96
C GLY A 128 -13.45 10.59 17.42
N ALA A 129 -13.98 11.63 16.77
CA ALA A 129 -13.90 11.78 15.32
C ALA A 129 -12.46 12.02 14.84
N ILE A 130 -11.66 12.78 15.60
CA ILE A 130 -10.23 13.04 15.32
C ILE A 130 -9.43 11.76 15.59
N GLU A 131 -9.70 11.08 16.70
CA GLU A 131 -9.08 9.80 17.04
C GLU A 131 -9.23 8.77 15.90
N ASN A 132 -10.45 8.59 15.38
CA ASN A 132 -10.70 7.68 14.27
C ASN A 132 -9.93 8.07 13.00
N ARG A 133 -9.80 9.36 12.71
CA ARG A 133 -9.00 9.82 11.56
C ARG A 133 -7.52 9.58 11.73
N LEU A 134 -6.96 9.87 12.92
CA LEU A 134 -5.56 9.61 13.22
C LEU A 134 -5.26 8.12 13.17
N ARG A 135 -6.14 7.27 13.70
CA ARG A 135 -6.04 5.81 13.65
C ARG A 135 -6.06 5.27 12.21
N ASN A 136 -6.94 5.79 11.35
CA ASN A 136 -6.96 5.43 9.92
C ASN A 136 -5.69 5.87 9.18
N LEU A 137 -5.17 7.06 9.50
CA LEU A 137 -3.89 7.54 8.96
C LEU A 137 -2.74 6.65 9.41
N GLN A 138 -2.68 6.30 10.70
CA GLN A 138 -1.67 5.38 11.24
C GLN A 138 -1.67 4.04 10.50
N GLN A 139 -2.85 3.42 10.33
CA GLN A 139 -2.97 2.17 9.59
C GLN A 139 -2.51 2.31 8.13
N THR A 140 -2.83 3.43 7.49
CA THR A 140 -2.42 3.69 6.11
C THR A 140 -0.90 3.87 5.99
N LEU A 141 -0.28 4.60 6.93
CA LEU A 141 1.17 4.79 6.98
C LEU A 141 1.88 3.46 7.24
N LEU A 142 1.43 2.68 8.22
CA LEU A 142 1.99 1.35 8.52
C LEU A 142 1.91 0.41 7.31
N ARG A 143 0.77 0.38 6.60
CA ARG A 143 0.63 -0.42 5.37
C ARG A 143 1.60 0.03 4.29
N ARG A 144 1.73 1.34 4.06
CA ARG A 144 2.67 1.88 3.07
C ARG A 144 4.12 1.56 3.44
N GLN A 145 4.47 1.67 4.70
CA GLN A 145 5.81 1.34 5.20
C GLN A 145 6.12 -0.15 5.03
N GLN A 146 5.17 -1.03 5.37
CA GLN A 146 5.31 -2.47 5.13
C GLN A 146 5.47 -2.79 3.64
N GLN A 147 4.64 -2.19 2.78
CA GLN A 147 4.76 -2.36 1.33
C GLN A 147 6.12 -1.87 0.80
N SER A 148 6.58 -0.71 1.28
CA SER A 148 7.89 -0.18 0.90
C SER A 148 9.04 -1.10 1.33
N ARG A 149 9.01 -1.57 2.59
CA ARG A 149 10.03 -2.53 3.11
C ARG A 149 10.00 -3.84 2.33
N GLN A 150 8.83 -4.37 2.01
CA GLN A 150 8.69 -5.58 1.20
C GLN A 150 9.23 -5.39 -0.23
N SER A 151 8.94 -4.24 -0.84
CA SER A 151 9.46 -3.92 -2.18
C SER A 151 10.98 -3.77 -2.16
N GLU A 152 11.53 -3.12 -1.15
CA GLU A 152 12.99 -2.98 -0.98
C GLU A 152 13.67 -4.32 -0.73
N GLN A 153 13.08 -5.17 0.11
CA GLN A 153 13.59 -6.51 0.36
C GLN A 153 13.56 -7.36 -0.91
N ARG A 154 12.46 -7.37 -1.66
CA ARG A 154 12.37 -8.06 -2.96
C ARG A 154 13.45 -7.59 -3.92
N ARG A 155 13.71 -6.28 -3.98
CA ARG A 155 14.77 -5.71 -4.83
C ARG A 155 16.16 -6.17 -4.38
N ASN A 156 16.43 -6.21 -3.08
CA ASN A 156 17.71 -6.70 -2.54
C ASN A 156 17.89 -8.20 -2.80
N ASP A 157 16.85 -8.99 -2.58
CA ASP A 157 16.86 -10.43 -2.85
C ASP A 157 17.15 -10.68 -4.34
N LEU A 158 16.51 -9.92 -5.24
CA LEU A 158 16.73 -9.98 -6.68
C LEU A 158 18.21 -9.75 -7.04
N VAL A 159 18.86 -8.75 -6.44
CA VAL A 159 20.29 -8.47 -6.67
C VAL A 159 21.18 -9.60 -6.15
N ILE A 160 20.91 -10.12 -4.95
CA ILE A 160 21.71 -11.17 -4.33
C ILE A 160 21.63 -12.49 -5.11
N TYR A 161 20.42 -12.91 -5.47
CA TYR A 161 20.21 -14.15 -6.23
C TYR A 161 20.79 -14.02 -7.65
N SER A 162 20.58 -12.87 -8.31
CA SER A 162 21.16 -12.61 -9.63
C SER A 162 22.68 -12.71 -9.63
N ALA A 163 23.34 -12.15 -8.63
CA ALA A 163 24.80 -12.17 -8.53
C ALA A 163 25.35 -13.59 -8.38
N HIS A 164 24.65 -14.46 -7.64
CA HIS A 164 25.04 -15.86 -7.48
C HIS A 164 24.89 -16.63 -8.82
N ASP A 165 23.72 -16.49 -9.45
CA ASP A 165 23.39 -17.25 -10.66
C ASP A 165 24.20 -16.80 -11.89
N ILE A 166 24.52 -15.51 -11.99
CA ILE A 166 25.44 -14.94 -12.99
C ILE A 166 26.87 -15.48 -12.80
N ARG A 167 27.33 -15.65 -11.56
CA ARG A 167 28.69 -16.10 -11.28
C ARG A 167 28.96 -17.52 -11.82
N THR A 168 27.98 -18.41 -11.74
CA THR A 168 28.14 -19.82 -12.13
C THR A 168 28.51 -19.99 -13.61
N PRO A 169 27.72 -19.51 -14.59
CA PRO A 169 28.09 -19.59 -16.00
C PRO A 169 29.33 -18.77 -16.35
N LEU A 170 29.54 -17.63 -15.68
CA LEU A 170 30.75 -16.81 -15.86
C LEU A 170 32.02 -17.57 -15.47
N THR A 171 32.02 -18.18 -14.28
CA THR A 171 33.16 -18.98 -13.80
C THR A 171 33.42 -20.19 -14.72
N SER A 172 32.35 -20.84 -15.20
CA SER A 172 32.47 -21.95 -16.15
C SER A 172 33.08 -21.50 -17.48
N ALA A 173 32.52 -20.44 -18.09
CA ALA A 173 33.05 -19.87 -19.34
C ALA A 173 34.51 -19.48 -19.20
N LEU A 174 34.86 -18.76 -18.14
CA LEU A 174 36.26 -18.36 -17.84
C LEU A 174 37.18 -19.57 -17.65
N GLY A 175 36.73 -20.60 -16.93
CA GLY A 175 37.51 -21.83 -16.75
C GLY A 175 37.85 -22.51 -18.06
N TYR A 176 36.91 -22.65 -18.99
CA TYR A 176 37.18 -23.23 -20.31
C TYR A 176 38.06 -22.32 -21.17
N LEU A 177 37.93 -21.01 -21.11
CA LEU A 177 38.81 -20.08 -21.80
C LEU A 177 40.26 -20.14 -21.26
N ILE A 178 40.46 -20.26 -19.95
CA ILE A 178 41.80 -20.47 -19.34
C ILE A 178 42.40 -21.78 -19.78
N LEU A 179 41.63 -22.87 -19.86
CA LEU A 179 42.09 -24.16 -20.37
C LEU A 179 42.52 -24.08 -21.84
N LEU A 180 41.80 -23.32 -22.66
CA LEU A 180 42.17 -23.11 -24.06
C LEU A 180 43.40 -22.25 -24.22
N ASP A 181 43.57 -21.20 -23.43
CA ASP A 181 44.74 -20.32 -23.46
C ASP A 181 46.00 -21.01 -22.94
N GLY A 182 45.89 -21.81 -21.86
CA GLY A 182 47.01 -22.53 -21.24
C GLY A 182 47.48 -23.76 -22.03
N ASN A 183 46.73 -24.23 -23.06
CA ASN A 183 47.09 -25.42 -23.82
C ASN A 183 47.08 -25.16 -25.33
N PRO A 184 48.07 -24.46 -25.92
CA PRO A 184 48.10 -24.13 -27.34
C PRO A 184 48.15 -25.36 -28.27
N GLU A 185 48.69 -26.46 -27.79
CA GLU A 185 48.81 -27.73 -28.54
C GLU A 185 47.63 -28.68 -28.36
N MET A 186 46.50 -28.21 -27.78
CA MET A 186 45.31 -29.01 -27.58
C MET A 186 44.77 -29.57 -28.91
N PRO A 187 44.35 -30.85 -28.94
CA PRO A 187 43.73 -31.46 -30.13
C PRO A 187 42.55 -30.64 -30.64
N ALA A 188 42.38 -30.53 -31.97
CA ALA A 188 41.37 -29.70 -32.60
C ALA A 188 39.94 -30.02 -32.15
N GLU A 189 39.64 -31.30 -31.92
CA GLU A 189 38.31 -31.73 -31.44
C GLU A 189 38.04 -31.27 -30.01
N GLU A 190 39.01 -31.34 -29.12
CA GLU A 190 38.88 -30.85 -27.75
C GLU A 190 38.78 -29.32 -27.70
N ARG A 191 39.57 -28.64 -28.53
CA ARG A 191 39.52 -27.17 -28.67
C ARG A 191 38.12 -26.74 -29.14
N LYS A 192 37.57 -27.40 -30.14
CA LYS A 192 36.22 -27.14 -30.65
C LYS A 192 35.18 -27.39 -29.58
N LYS A 193 35.30 -28.48 -28.79
CA LYS A 193 34.39 -28.80 -27.69
C LYS A 193 34.40 -27.71 -26.60
N TYR A 194 35.58 -27.31 -26.11
CA TYR A 194 35.68 -26.32 -25.03
C TYR A 194 35.31 -24.92 -25.47
N THR A 195 35.62 -24.54 -26.73
CA THR A 195 35.12 -23.31 -27.33
C THR A 195 33.59 -23.29 -27.39
N GLY A 196 32.99 -24.44 -27.81
CA GLY A 196 31.55 -24.59 -27.84
C GLY A 196 30.89 -24.44 -26.45
N ILE A 197 31.50 -25.02 -25.40
CA ILE A 197 30.99 -24.89 -24.03
C ILE A 197 31.12 -23.46 -23.55
N ALA A 198 32.28 -22.82 -23.75
CA ALA A 198 32.49 -21.43 -23.36
C ALA A 198 31.46 -20.48 -24.02
N LEU A 199 31.24 -20.68 -25.34
CA LEU A 199 30.27 -19.92 -26.11
C LEU A 199 28.82 -20.14 -25.58
N ALA A 200 28.46 -21.38 -25.27
CA ALA A 200 27.13 -21.70 -24.71
C ALA A 200 26.93 -21.03 -23.36
N LYS A 201 27.93 -21.06 -22.48
CA LYS A 201 27.86 -20.40 -21.16
C LYS A 201 27.82 -18.87 -21.23
N THR A 202 28.50 -18.28 -22.22
CA THR A 202 28.44 -16.83 -22.47
C THR A 202 27.04 -16.42 -22.99
N ARG A 203 26.41 -17.22 -23.84
CA ARG A 203 25.03 -16.99 -24.32
C ARG A 203 24.02 -17.12 -23.17
N GLU A 204 24.21 -18.12 -22.31
CA GLU A 204 23.38 -18.28 -21.10
C GLU A 204 23.47 -17.03 -20.20
N LEU A 205 24.68 -16.51 -19.99
CA LEU A 205 24.92 -15.29 -19.24
C LEU A 205 24.25 -14.06 -19.86
N ASP A 206 24.36 -13.88 -21.18
CA ASP A 206 23.72 -12.79 -21.91
C ASP A 206 22.18 -12.84 -21.76
N SER A 207 21.60 -14.03 -21.87
CA SER A 207 20.16 -14.24 -21.63
C SER A 207 19.74 -13.85 -20.21
N MET A 208 20.51 -14.27 -19.18
CA MET A 208 20.25 -13.96 -17.78
C MET A 208 20.29 -12.45 -17.50
N ILE A 209 21.29 -11.75 -18.06
CA ILE A 209 21.43 -10.31 -17.93
C ILE A 209 20.24 -9.58 -18.56
N ASN A 210 19.83 -10.00 -19.76
CA ASN A 210 18.67 -9.41 -20.44
C ASN A 210 17.37 -9.65 -19.66
N GLU A 211 17.16 -10.85 -19.10
CA GLU A 211 16.02 -11.15 -18.24
C GLU A 211 16.01 -10.31 -16.96
N LEU A 212 17.18 -10.07 -16.35
CA LEU A 212 17.33 -9.25 -15.17
C LEU A 212 16.99 -7.77 -15.45
N PHE A 213 17.49 -7.22 -16.56
CA PHE A 213 17.15 -5.86 -16.99
C PHE A 213 15.65 -5.71 -17.21
N GLU A 214 15.00 -6.68 -17.80
CA GLU A 214 13.56 -6.66 -18.03
C GLU A 214 12.77 -6.64 -16.70
N ILE A 215 13.08 -7.53 -15.75
CA ILE A 215 12.40 -7.55 -14.45
C ILE A 215 12.56 -6.22 -13.72
N THR A 216 13.78 -5.64 -13.72
CA THR A 216 14.02 -4.34 -13.09
C THR A 216 13.21 -3.22 -13.77
N ARG A 217 13.04 -3.30 -15.09
CA ARG A 217 12.30 -2.34 -15.88
C ARG A 217 10.78 -2.46 -15.66
N TYR A 218 10.24 -3.67 -15.55
CA TYR A 218 8.82 -3.91 -15.26
C TYR A 218 8.44 -3.43 -13.84
N ASN A 219 9.31 -3.63 -12.84
CA ASN A 219 9.08 -3.18 -11.46
C ASN A 219 9.02 -1.64 -11.28
N LEU A 220 9.48 -0.86 -12.25
CA LEU A 220 9.48 0.62 -12.20
C LEU A 220 8.13 1.25 -12.59
N HIS A 221 7.10 0.48 -12.97
CA HIS A 221 5.76 0.95 -13.36
C HIS A 221 5.75 2.04 -14.47
N ASP A 222 6.87 2.30 -15.13
CA ASP A 222 7.03 3.35 -16.15
C ASP A 222 6.94 2.83 -17.60
N ILE A 223 6.42 1.60 -17.79
CA ILE A 223 6.30 1.03 -19.13
C ILE A 223 4.96 1.43 -19.72
N ALA A 224 4.99 2.29 -20.72
CA ALA A 224 3.85 2.51 -21.60
C ALA A 224 3.66 1.26 -22.47
N LEU A 225 2.52 0.58 -22.32
CA LEU A 225 2.14 -0.52 -23.19
C LEU A 225 1.52 0.02 -24.50
N ASP A 226 1.88 -0.54 -25.62
CA ASP A 226 1.20 -0.29 -26.90
C ASP A 226 -0.02 -1.23 -27.02
N MET A 227 -1.11 -0.77 -26.40
CA MET A 227 -2.34 -1.56 -26.25
C MET A 227 -3.15 -1.56 -27.55
N LEU A 228 -3.09 -2.67 -28.29
CA LEU A 228 -3.79 -2.87 -29.57
C LEU A 228 -4.57 -4.21 -29.56
N PRO A 229 -5.55 -4.38 -30.45
CA PRO A 229 -6.14 -5.70 -30.71
C PRO A 229 -5.08 -6.65 -31.29
N VAL A 230 -4.87 -7.78 -30.65
CA VAL A 230 -3.88 -8.80 -31.03
C VAL A 230 -4.64 -10.09 -31.44
N ASP A 231 -4.41 -10.57 -32.64
CA ASP A 231 -4.86 -11.87 -33.10
C ASP A 231 -4.09 -12.97 -32.36
N LEU A 232 -4.78 -13.60 -31.40
CA LEU A 232 -4.18 -14.62 -30.57
C LEU A 232 -3.82 -15.89 -31.31
N TYR A 233 -4.66 -16.29 -32.27
CA TYR A 233 -4.43 -17.50 -33.05
C TYR A 233 -3.16 -17.38 -33.90
N SER A 234 -3.04 -16.30 -34.67
CA SER A 234 -1.85 -16.01 -35.47
C SER A 234 -0.58 -15.94 -34.63
N LEU A 235 -0.64 -15.30 -33.47
CA LEU A 235 0.49 -15.21 -32.56
C LEU A 235 0.96 -16.59 -32.07
N LEU A 236 0.03 -17.45 -31.64
CA LEU A 236 0.35 -18.80 -31.16
C LEU A 236 0.80 -19.72 -32.30
N LEU A 237 0.27 -19.53 -33.50
CA LEU A 237 0.68 -20.25 -34.70
C LEU A 237 2.15 -19.94 -35.06
N GLN A 238 2.52 -18.66 -35.06
CA GLN A 238 3.91 -18.22 -35.28
C GLN A 238 4.84 -18.87 -34.26
N MET A 239 4.48 -18.83 -32.98
CA MET A 239 5.29 -19.44 -31.92
C MET A 239 5.45 -20.94 -32.07
N ARG A 240 4.44 -21.66 -32.55
CA ARG A 240 4.54 -23.10 -32.86
C ARG A 240 5.60 -23.36 -33.92
N GLU A 241 5.63 -22.57 -35.00
CA GLU A 241 6.62 -22.72 -36.08
C GLU A 241 8.05 -22.39 -35.56
N GLU A 242 8.21 -21.35 -34.78
CA GLU A 242 9.52 -20.97 -34.19
C GLU A 242 10.10 -22.07 -33.27
N HIS A 243 9.26 -22.76 -32.50
CA HIS A 243 9.68 -23.84 -31.60
C HIS A 243 9.63 -25.24 -32.20
N TYR A 244 9.26 -25.38 -33.46
CA TYR A 244 9.16 -26.68 -34.13
C TYR A 244 10.42 -27.54 -33.98
N PRO A 245 11.67 -27.03 -34.19
CA PRO A 245 12.89 -27.85 -34.03
C PRO A 245 13.07 -28.41 -32.62
N GLN A 246 12.71 -27.63 -31.61
CA GLN A 246 12.82 -28.02 -30.19
C GLN A 246 11.77 -29.07 -29.79
N LEU A 247 10.55 -28.95 -30.32
CA LEU A 247 9.48 -29.91 -30.16
C LEU A 247 9.86 -31.26 -30.78
N GLN A 248 10.39 -31.26 -32.01
CA GLN A 248 10.85 -32.47 -32.72
C GLN A 248 12.02 -33.14 -31.96
N GLY A 249 12.98 -32.38 -31.45
CA GLY A 249 14.12 -32.93 -30.70
C GLY A 249 13.71 -33.69 -29.43
N GLY A 250 12.55 -33.39 -28.85
CA GLY A 250 11.98 -34.08 -27.68
C GLY A 250 10.83 -35.05 -28.03
N ASN A 251 10.54 -35.27 -29.31
CA ASN A 251 9.36 -35.99 -29.79
C ASN A 251 8.04 -35.47 -29.16
N LYS A 252 7.93 -34.15 -28.99
CA LYS A 252 6.80 -33.47 -28.38
C LYS A 252 5.90 -32.86 -29.47
N THR A 253 4.61 -32.78 -29.19
CA THR A 253 3.65 -32.14 -30.10
C THR A 253 2.99 -30.93 -29.43
N LEU A 254 2.82 -29.84 -30.19
CA LEU A 254 2.05 -28.68 -29.73
C LEU A 254 0.69 -28.69 -30.43
N ARG A 255 -0.39 -28.77 -29.65
CA ARG A 255 -1.78 -28.71 -30.14
C ARG A 255 -2.37 -27.35 -29.79
N LEU A 256 -2.94 -26.67 -30.79
CA LEU A 256 -3.66 -25.41 -30.59
C LEU A 256 -5.18 -25.68 -30.70
N ASP A 257 -5.92 -25.37 -29.67
CA ASP A 257 -7.39 -25.42 -29.59
C ASP A 257 -7.89 -24.00 -29.31
N VAL A 258 -7.74 -23.12 -30.29
CA VAL A 258 -8.03 -21.69 -30.23
C VAL A 258 -8.78 -21.31 -31.48
N ASP A 259 -9.89 -20.60 -31.34
CA ASP A 259 -10.67 -20.13 -32.50
C ASP A 259 -9.88 -19.04 -33.25
N GLU A 260 -9.94 -19.07 -34.60
CA GLU A 260 -9.19 -18.17 -35.50
C GLU A 260 -9.55 -16.68 -35.26
N ASP A 261 -10.77 -16.41 -34.81
CA ASP A 261 -11.28 -15.05 -34.53
C ASP A 261 -10.98 -14.57 -33.09
N THR A 262 -10.18 -15.31 -32.31
CA THR A 262 -9.87 -14.95 -30.94
C THR A 262 -8.94 -13.73 -30.88
N VAL A 263 -9.46 -12.61 -30.35
CA VAL A 263 -8.71 -11.35 -30.18
C VAL A 263 -8.55 -11.01 -28.72
N VAL A 264 -7.33 -10.65 -28.32
CA VAL A 264 -7.00 -10.08 -27.01
C VAL A 264 -6.57 -8.64 -27.17
N TYR A 265 -6.81 -7.80 -26.15
CA TYR A 265 -6.34 -6.41 -26.16
C TYR A 265 -5.06 -6.29 -25.34
N GLY A 266 -3.96 -5.90 -26.01
CA GLY A 266 -2.65 -5.84 -25.34
C GLY A 266 -1.51 -5.41 -26.26
N ASP A 267 -0.32 -5.38 -25.69
CA ASP A 267 0.95 -5.18 -26.39
C ASP A 267 1.42 -6.53 -26.98
N ALA A 268 1.41 -6.63 -28.30
CA ALA A 268 1.70 -7.88 -28.99
C ALA A 268 3.10 -8.43 -28.68
N GLU A 269 4.14 -7.56 -28.59
CA GLU A 269 5.50 -7.96 -28.27
C GLU A 269 5.61 -8.55 -26.86
N LYS A 270 4.97 -7.89 -25.89
CA LYS A 270 4.98 -8.31 -24.48
C LYS A 270 4.17 -9.59 -24.28
N LEU A 271 2.99 -9.71 -24.90
CA LEU A 271 2.19 -10.94 -24.88
C LEU A 271 2.91 -12.11 -25.54
N ALA A 272 3.54 -11.90 -26.71
CA ALA A 272 4.37 -12.92 -27.37
C ALA A 272 5.47 -13.42 -26.42
N ARG A 273 6.12 -12.53 -25.69
CA ARG A 273 7.13 -12.87 -24.71
C ARG A 273 6.58 -13.71 -23.56
N ALA A 274 5.44 -13.31 -22.97
CA ALA A 274 4.79 -14.05 -21.90
C ALA A 274 4.42 -15.48 -22.31
N PHE A 275 3.82 -15.63 -23.49
CA PHE A 275 3.46 -16.95 -24.03
C PHE A 275 4.69 -17.77 -24.39
N ASN A 276 5.73 -17.13 -24.94
CA ASN A 276 7.00 -17.80 -25.25
C ASN A 276 7.68 -18.37 -23.99
N ASN A 277 7.67 -17.64 -22.89
CA ASN A 277 8.17 -18.13 -21.62
C ASN A 277 7.41 -19.38 -21.13
N LEU A 278 6.07 -19.37 -21.26
CA LEU A 278 5.25 -20.53 -20.90
C LEU A 278 5.49 -21.71 -21.81
N LEU A 279 5.61 -21.48 -23.13
CA LEU A 279 5.87 -22.54 -24.09
C LEU A 279 7.26 -23.15 -23.87
N LYS A 280 8.30 -22.33 -23.65
CA LYS A 280 9.64 -22.81 -23.27
C LYS A 280 9.61 -23.68 -22.03
N ASN A 281 8.88 -23.24 -20.97
CA ASN A 281 8.70 -24.04 -19.78
C ASN A 281 7.97 -25.37 -20.09
N ALA A 282 6.89 -25.32 -20.81
CA ALA A 282 6.16 -26.51 -21.21
C ALA A 282 7.06 -27.48 -22.01
N ILE A 283 7.86 -26.98 -22.95
CA ILE A 283 8.81 -27.82 -23.73
C ILE A 283 9.89 -28.41 -22.80
N ALA A 284 10.46 -27.61 -21.88
CA ALA A 284 11.53 -28.06 -21.01
C ALA A 284 11.08 -29.13 -20.00
N TYR A 285 9.90 -28.97 -19.41
CA TYR A 285 9.43 -29.82 -18.31
C TYR A 285 8.45 -30.91 -18.73
N SER A 286 7.97 -30.93 -19.95
CA SER A 286 7.12 -32.01 -20.45
C SER A 286 7.88 -33.32 -20.56
N ARG A 287 7.19 -34.41 -20.33
CA ARG A 287 7.71 -35.77 -20.57
C ARG A 287 8.01 -35.95 -22.06
N PRO A 288 9.02 -36.79 -22.42
CA PRO A 288 9.18 -37.23 -23.80
C PRO A 288 7.87 -37.84 -24.35
N ASP A 289 7.70 -37.79 -25.64
CA ASP A 289 6.54 -38.37 -26.36
C ASP A 289 5.18 -37.84 -25.89
N SER A 290 5.13 -36.60 -25.36
CA SER A 290 3.92 -35.99 -24.80
C SER A 290 3.38 -34.83 -25.65
N ALA A 291 2.11 -34.49 -25.43
CA ALA A 291 1.47 -33.35 -26.04
C ALA A 291 1.43 -32.14 -25.06
N ILE A 292 1.79 -30.97 -25.59
CA ILE A 292 1.55 -29.68 -25.00
C ILE A 292 0.27 -29.12 -25.66
N THR A 293 -0.71 -28.72 -24.87
CA THR A 293 -1.97 -28.18 -25.40
C THR A 293 -2.11 -26.72 -24.98
N VAL A 294 -2.34 -25.85 -25.97
CA VAL A 294 -2.72 -24.46 -25.74
C VAL A 294 -4.15 -24.29 -26.23
N SER A 295 -5.02 -23.85 -25.32
CA SER A 295 -6.42 -23.60 -25.64
C SER A 295 -6.86 -22.23 -25.14
N ALA A 296 -7.85 -21.64 -25.81
CA ALA A 296 -8.43 -20.38 -25.39
C ALA A 296 -9.95 -20.46 -25.32
N ARG A 297 -10.53 -19.72 -24.41
CA ARG A 297 -11.98 -19.52 -24.29
C ARG A 297 -12.27 -18.03 -24.13
N GLN A 298 -13.03 -17.51 -25.06
CA GLN A 298 -13.41 -16.10 -25.07
C GLN A 298 -14.76 -15.91 -24.40
N SER A 299 -14.86 -14.88 -23.55
CA SER A 299 -16.08 -14.34 -22.98
C SER A 299 -16.27 -12.89 -23.43
N GLU A 300 -17.36 -12.24 -23.03
CA GLU A 300 -17.63 -10.83 -23.40
C GLU A 300 -16.55 -9.86 -22.87
N GLU A 301 -15.97 -10.14 -21.69
CA GLU A 301 -15.05 -9.23 -21.02
C GLU A 301 -13.59 -9.71 -21.02
N SER A 302 -13.36 -11.00 -21.25
CA SER A 302 -12.02 -11.59 -21.13
C SER A 302 -11.80 -12.78 -22.03
N VAL A 303 -10.55 -13.03 -22.35
CA VAL A 303 -10.07 -14.29 -22.96
C VAL A 303 -9.27 -15.04 -21.91
N THR A 304 -9.64 -16.30 -21.67
CA THR A 304 -8.89 -17.21 -20.81
C THR A 304 -8.07 -18.15 -21.67
N VAL A 305 -6.75 -18.13 -21.50
CA VAL A 305 -5.79 -18.97 -22.23
C VAL A 305 -5.23 -20.01 -21.27
N PHE A 306 -5.19 -21.26 -21.73
CA PHE A 306 -4.68 -22.39 -20.95
C PHE A 306 -3.45 -22.96 -21.66
N PHE A 307 -2.34 -23.10 -20.93
CA PHE A 307 -1.18 -23.89 -21.33
C PHE A 307 -1.14 -25.13 -20.46
N GLN A 308 -1.28 -26.29 -21.07
CA GLN A 308 -1.27 -27.56 -20.35
C GLN A 308 -0.21 -28.48 -20.91
N ASN A 309 0.60 -29.07 -20.05
CA ASN A 309 1.64 -30.02 -20.41
C ASN A 309 1.68 -31.22 -19.45
N GLN A 310 2.15 -32.36 -19.95
CA GLN A 310 2.30 -33.58 -19.15
C GLN A 310 3.67 -33.58 -18.46
N CYS A 311 3.67 -33.48 -17.14
CA CYS A 311 4.87 -33.48 -16.32
C CYS A 311 4.55 -34.03 -14.92
N ASP A 312 5.57 -34.13 -14.06
CA ASP A 312 5.36 -34.46 -12.68
C ASP A 312 4.65 -33.32 -11.95
N PRO A 313 3.77 -33.62 -10.97
CA PRO A 313 3.00 -32.60 -10.27
C PRO A 313 3.93 -31.67 -9.47
N ILE A 314 3.58 -30.41 -9.44
CA ILE A 314 4.26 -29.39 -8.61
C ILE A 314 3.78 -29.57 -7.15
N PRO A 315 4.68 -29.63 -6.15
CA PRO A 315 4.27 -29.62 -4.75
C PRO A 315 3.33 -28.44 -4.43
N GLN A 316 2.28 -28.71 -3.64
CA GLN A 316 1.23 -27.72 -3.40
C GLN A 316 1.76 -26.43 -2.75
N ASP A 317 2.75 -26.55 -1.88
CA ASP A 317 3.42 -25.43 -1.21
C ASP A 317 4.29 -24.58 -2.16
N GLN A 318 4.55 -25.07 -3.36
CA GLN A 318 5.36 -24.39 -4.37
C GLN A 318 4.51 -23.77 -5.48
N LEU A 319 3.27 -24.22 -5.69
CA LEU A 319 2.40 -23.72 -6.78
C LEU A 319 2.25 -22.20 -6.79
N ASP A 320 2.10 -21.56 -5.63
CA ASP A 320 1.99 -20.11 -5.54
C ASP A 320 3.35 -19.41 -5.73
N ARG A 321 4.44 -20.12 -5.41
CA ARG A 321 5.78 -19.57 -5.42
C ARG A 321 6.52 -19.72 -6.74
N ILE A 322 6.02 -20.52 -7.70
CA ILE A 322 6.67 -20.67 -9.01
C ILE A 322 6.71 -19.39 -9.84
N PHE A 323 5.89 -18.39 -9.47
CA PHE A 323 5.89 -17.07 -10.06
C PHE A 323 6.82 -16.08 -9.34
N ASP A 324 7.46 -16.49 -8.24
CA ASP A 324 8.48 -15.67 -7.57
C ASP A 324 9.78 -15.72 -8.40
N PRO A 325 10.51 -14.60 -8.51
CA PRO A 325 11.79 -14.59 -9.23
C PRO A 325 12.78 -15.62 -8.65
N PHE A 326 13.57 -16.27 -9.53
CA PHE A 326 14.61 -17.26 -9.20
C PHE A 326 14.11 -18.56 -8.56
N VAL A 327 12.80 -18.78 -8.49
CA VAL A 327 12.27 -20.05 -8.00
C VAL A 327 12.48 -21.14 -9.07
N ARG A 328 13.19 -22.22 -8.68
CA ARG A 328 13.40 -23.41 -9.50
C ARG A 328 13.00 -24.65 -8.71
N MET A 329 12.38 -25.60 -9.38
CA MET A 329 11.97 -26.85 -8.72
C MET A 329 13.18 -27.77 -8.53
N LYS A 330 13.39 -28.26 -7.31
CA LYS A 330 14.43 -29.24 -6.99
C LYS A 330 13.97 -30.61 -7.50
N GLY A 331 14.81 -31.29 -8.30
CA GLY A 331 14.61 -32.70 -8.63
C GLY A 331 14.08 -33.00 -10.04
N SER A 332 13.81 -32.01 -10.89
CA SER A 332 13.59 -32.32 -12.30
C SER A 332 14.92 -32.72 -12.95
N SER A 333 14.93 -33.85 -13.69
CA SER A 333 16.06 -34.31 -14.52
C SER A 333 16.42 -33.34 -15.65
N ALA A 334 15.79 -32.17 -15.66
CA ALA A 334 16.10 -31.03 -16.51
C ALA A 334 17.35 -30.28 -15.98
N ALA A 335 18.45 -31.01 -15.69
CA ALA A 335 19.75 -30.41 -15.45
C ALA A 335 20.23 -29.53 -16.62
N ASP A 336 19.58 -29.66 -17.78
CA ASP A 336 19.82 -28.90 -19.01
C ASP A 336 18.76 -27.81 -19.29
N ALA A 337 17.74 -27.61 -18.45
CA ALA A 337 16.80 -26.51 -18.62
C ALA A 337 17.49 -25.20 -18.24
N ALA A 338 18.20 -24.63 -19.22
CA ALA A 338 18.85 -23.33 -19.11
C ALA A 338 17.81 -22.24 -18.87
N GLY A 339 17.86 -21.60 -17.70
CA GLY A 339 17.01 -20.44 -17.40
C GLY A 339 17.22 -19.98 -15.96
N ALA A 340 17.26 -18.65 -15.74
CA ALA A 340 17.48 -18.01 -14.46
C ALA A 340 16.31 -18.15 -13.46
N GLY A 341 15.20 -18.84 -13.83
CA GLY A 341 14.00 -18.89 -13.02
C GLY A 341 13.20 -17.57 -13.03
N LEU A 342 13.43 -16.74 -14.04
CA LEU A 342 12.78 -15.42 -14.17
C LEU A 342 11.58 -15.45 -15.12
N GLY A 343 11.48 -16.43 -16.02
CA GLY A 343 10.47 -16.46 -17.07
C GLY A 343 9.02 -16.41 -16.59
N LEU A 344 8.66 -17.16 -15.53
CA LEU A 344 7.31 -17.15 -14.96
C LEU A 344 7.02 -15.85 -14.21
N ALA A 345 8.02 -15.29 -13.53
CA ALA A 345 7.90 -13.99 -12.87
C ALA A 345 7.64 -12.86 -13.89
N ILE A 346 8.42 -12.84 -14.99
CA ILE A 346 8.22 -11.91 -16.11
C ILE A 346 6.82 -12.10 -16.73
N THR A 347 6.38 -13.33 -16.91
CA THR A 347 5.05 -13.63 -17.46
C THR A 347 3.95 -13.05 -16.58
N LYS A 348 4.04 -13.24 -15.27
CA LYS A 348 3.08 -12.70 -14.31
C LYS A 348 3.04 -11.17 -14.37
N GLU A 349 4.19 -10.52 -14.36
CA GLU A 349 4.30 -9.06 -14.43
C GLU A 349 3.69 -8.50 -15.72
N ILE A 350 4.01 -9.12 -16.86
CA ILE A 350 3.41 -8.74 -18.16
C ILE A 350 1.89 -8.83 -18.09
N LEU A 351 1.34 -9.93 -17.59
CA LEU A 351 -0.11 -10.12 -17.52
C LEU A 351 -0.77 -9.14 -16.55
N GLU A 352 -0.17 -8.87 -15.39
CA GLU A 352 -0.66 -7.87 -14.43
C GLU A 352 -0.67 -6.46 -15.03
N LEU A 353 0.36 -6.07 -15.78
CA LEU A 353 0.39 -4.79 -16.53
C LEU A 353 -0.74 -4.68 -17.56
N HIS A 354 -1.13 -5.80 -18.18
CA HIS A 354 -2.29 -5.86 -19.10
C HIS A 354 -3.64 -5.93 -18.35
N GLY A 355 -3.64 -5.89 -17.01
CA GLY A 355 -4.84 -6.03 -16.18
C GLY A 355 -5.39 -7.45 -16.14
N GLY A 356 -4.58 -8.43 -16.56
CA GLY A 356 -4.86 -9.86 -16.52
C GLY A 356 -4.36 -10.54 -15.24
N THR A 357 -4.47 -11.88 -15.23
CA THR A 357 -3.99 -12.73 -14.13
C THR A 357 -3.39 -14.01 -14.66
N ILE A 358 -2.53 -14.67 -13.85
CA ILE A 358 -2.02 -16.01 -14.12
C ILE A 358 -2.12 -16.89 -12.87
N ARG A 359 -2.43 -18.18 -13.08
CA ARG A 359 -2.44 -19.21 -12.03
C ARG A 359 -1.87 -20.51 -12.59
N ALA A 360 -1.37 -21.36 -11.69
CA ALA A 360 -0.95 -22.71 -12.02
C ALA A 360 -1.71 -23.70 -11.14
N GLU A 361 -2.06 -24.85 -11.71
CA GLU A 361 -2.72 -25.94 -11.02
C GLU A 361 -2.21 -27.29 -11.52
N ASN A 362 -2.15 -28.27 -10.64
CA ASN A 362 -1.92 -29.66 -11.04
C ASN A 362 -3.18 -30.23 -11.66
N THR A 363 -3.02 -30.99 -12.74
CA THR A 363 -4.09 -31.74 -13.41
C THR A 363 -3.74 -33.24 -13.44
N ASP A 364 -4.67 -34.08 -13.84
CA ASP A 364 -4.42 -35.52 -13.99
C ASP A 364 -3.31 -35.75 -15.02
N GLY A 365 -2.09 -36.00 -14.52
CA GLY A 365 -0.91 -36.30 -15.33
C GLY A 365 -0.07 -35.08 -15.77
N GLY A 366 -0.30 -33.87 -15.22
CA GLY A 366 0.48 -32.73 -15.62
C GLY A 366 0.16 -31.44 -14.85
N VAL A 367 0.54 -30.32 -15.45
CA VAL A 367 0.33 -28.96 -14.93
C VAL A 367 -0.41 -28.12 -15.97
N ARG A 368 -1.30 -27.26 -15.50
CA ARG A 368 -2.00 -26.26 -16.29
C ARG A 368 -1.70 -24.87 -15.78
N PHE A 369 -1.29 -23.99 -16.67
CA PHE A 369 -1.24 -22.55 -16.44
C PHE A 369 -2.48 -21.91 -17.05
N THR A 370 -3.22 -21.15 -16.27
CA THR A 370 -4.42 -20.43 -16.68
C THR A 370 -4.15 -18.94 -16.64
N MET A 371 -4.30 -18.27 -17.77
CA MET A 371 -4.14 -16.83 -17.90
C MET A 371 -5.47 -16.21 -18.30
N THR A 372 -5.76 -15.03 -17.76
CA THR A 372 -6.93 -14.23 -18.14
C THR A 372 -6.47 -12.89 -18.65
N LEU A 373 -6.91 -12.50 -19.83
CA LEU A 373 -6.61 -11.21 -20.46
C LEU A 373 -7.91 -10.48 -20.79
N PRO A 374 -7.98 -9.16 -20.72
CA PRO A 374 -9.15 -8.38 -21.10
C PRO A 374 -9.34 -8.37 -22.61
N THR A 375 -10.61 -8.33 -23.06
CA THR A 375 -10.98 -8.14 -24.48
C THR A 375 -11.03 -6.67 -24.87
N ARG A 376 -11.05 -5.75 -23.90
CA ARG A 376 -11.15 -4.29 -24.09
C ARG A 376 -10.26 -3.56 -23.09
N PRO A 377 -9.81 -2.32 -23.40
CA PRO A 377 -9.08 -1.52 -22.43
C PRO A 377 -9.95 -1.32 -21.18
N LYS A 378 -9.34 -1.40 -19.99
CA LYS A 378 -10.01 -0.90 -18.77
C LYS A 378 -10.21 0.59 -18.93
N GLU A 379 -11.46 1.06 -18.94
CA GLU A 379 -11.75 2.48 -18.76
C GLU A 379 -11.17 2.92 -17.41
N ASN A 380 -10.12 3.75 -17.46
CA ASN A 380 -9.60 4.42 -16.27
C ASN A 380 -10.67 5.41 -15.77
N HIS A 381 -11.34 5.07 -14.69
CA HIS A 381 -12.22 5.99 -13.92
C HIS A 381 -11.41 6.77 -12.90
#